data_57aeca4a41c604a7ea2a77889de94da2
#
_entry.id   57aeca4a41c604a7ea2a77889de94da2
#
_cell.length_a   1.000
_cell.length_b   1.000
_cell.length_c   1.000
_cell.angle_alpha   90.00
_cell.angle_beta   90.00
_cell.angle_gamma   90.00
#
_symmetry.space_group_name_H-M   'P 1'
#
loop_
_entity.id
_entity.type
_entity.pdbx_description
1 polymer ?
#
loop_
_entity_poly.entity_id
_entity_poly.type
_entity_poly.pdbx_seq_one_letter_code
_entity_poly.pdbx_strand_id
1 'polypeptide(L)'
;METLVKDLPEIFETFSDQRRQSFIAAQEYKQQGKPLVGIFCTYLPIELPLAAGAAVVSLCSVSDETIPAAEQDLPRNLCPLIKASYGFAKTDKCPYFYFSDLVIGETTCDGKKKMYEYLSDFKDVMVMELPQSQSPDGLALWKKEILRL
;
A
#
# COMPACT_ATOMS: atom_id res chain seq x y z
N MET A 1 27.78 -16.44 -6.61
CA MET A 1 26.45 -16.42 -7.24
C MET A 1 26.63 -15.83 -8.63
N GLU A 2 26.59 -16.67 -9.67
CA GLU A 2 26.63 -16.19 -11.04
C GLU A 2 25.34 -15.37 -11.30
N THR A 3 25.53 -14.17 -11.80
CA THR A 3 24.39 -13.33 -12.22
C THR A 3 23.70 -14.02 -13.40
N LEU A 4 22.46 -14.41 -13.23
CA LEU A 4 21.61 -15.10 -14.20
C LEU A 4 21.36 -14.26 -15.48
N VAL A 5 21.62 -12.96 -15.44
CA VAL A 5 21.45 -12.05 -16.56
C VAL A 5 22.69 -11.16 -16.65
N LYS A 6 23.44 -11.29 -17.74
CA LYS A 6 24.67 -10.52 -17.97
C LYS A 6 24.40 -9.07 -18.40
N ASP A 7 23.32 -8.85 -19.14
CA ASP A 7 22.97 -7.54 -19.68
C ASP A 7 21.50 -7.26 -19.38
N LEU A 8 21.22 -6.47 -18.34
CA LEU A 8 19.88 -5.97 -18.09
C LEU A 8 19.54 -4.89 -19.12
N PRO A 9 18.30 -4.83 -19.62
CA PRO A 9 17.85 -3.74 -20.47
C PRO A 9 18.09 -2.37 -19.78
N GLU A 10 18.56 -1.37 -20.51
CA GLU A 10 18.80 0.00 -19.99
C GLU A 10 17.59 0.58 -19.24
N ILE A 11 16.37 0.17 -19.63
CA ILE A 11 15.15 0.60 -18.99
C ILE A 11 15.08 0.22 -17.49
N PHE A 12 15.81 -0.82 -17.05
CA PHE A 12 15.83 -1.21 -15.64
C PHE A 12 16.63 -0.23 -14.77
N GLU A 13 17.65 0.41 -15.33
CA GLU A 13 18.34 1.50 -14.65
C GLU A 13 17.40 2.69 -14.47
N THR A 14 16.64 3.01 -15.52
CA THR A 14 15.61 4.07 -15.48
C THR A 14 14.56 3.81 -14.38
N PHE A 15 14.09 2.56 -14.20
CA PHE A 15 13.16 2.21 -13.13
C PHE A 15 13.75 2.38 -11.73
N SER A 16 15.02 2.03 -11.55
CA SER A 16 15.72 2.24 -10.27
C SER A 16 15.78 3.73 -9.91
N ASP A 17 16.12 4.57 -10.87
CA ASP A 17 16.20 6.01 -10.69
C ASP A 17 14.83 6.64 -10.46
N GLN A 18 13.81 6.24 -11.21
CA GLN A 18 12.43 6.69 -11.01
C GLN A 18 11.92 6.34 -9.61
N ARG A 19 12.21 5.14 -9.12
CA ARG A 19 11.84 4.72 -7.76
C ARG A 19 12.53 5.59 -6.70
N ARG A 20 13.81 5.88 -6.86
CA ARG A 20 14.56 6.76 -5.96
C ARG A 20 14.02 8.18 -5.97
N GLN A 21 13.75 8.73 -7.15
CA GLN A 21 13.17 10.07 -7.31
C GLN A 21 11.76 10.15 -6.70
N SER A 22 10.95 9.10 -6.83
CA SER A 22 9.60 9.08 -6.25
C SER A 22 9.60 9.09 -4.73
N PHE A 23 10.61 8.52 -4.06
CA PHE A 23 10.79 8.65 -2.61
C PHE A 23 11.09 10.09 -2.20
N ILE A 24 11.98 10.76 -2.94
CA ILE A 24 12.32 12.17 -2.70
C ILE A 24 11.08 13.04 -2.92
N ALA A 25 10.35 12.81 -4.00
CA ALA A 25 9.13 13.56 -4.31
C ALA A 25 8.05 13.39 -3.21
N ALA A 26 7.89 12.19 -2.66
CA ALA A 26 6.97 11.96 -1.54
C ALA A 26 7.38 12.74 -0.28
N GLN A 27 8.68 12.78 0.02
CA GLN A 27 9.21 13.56 1.13
C GLN A 27 8.98 15.07 0.93
N GLU A 28 9.32 15.60 -0.25
CA GLU A 28 9.13 17.01 -0.60
C GLU A 28 7.65 17.40 -0.54
N TYR A 29 6.77 16.51 -0.99
CA TYR A 29 5.33 16.72 -0.95
C TYR A 29 4.84 16.88 0.51
N LYS A 30 5.34 16.05 1.41
CA LYS A 30 5.07 16.16 2.85
C LYS A 30 5.64 17.43 3.47
N GLN A 31 6.84 17.85 3.08
CA GLN A 31 7.44 19.11 3.55
C GLN A 31 6.62 20.35 3.17
N GLN A 32 5.84 20.27 2.07
CA GLN A 32 4.89 21.29 1.67
C GLN A 32 3.58 21.28 2.47
N GLY A 33 3.45 20.40 3.46
CA GLY A 33 2.24 20.25 4.28
C GLY A 33 1.06 19.59 3.55
N LYS A 34 1.30 18.92 2.43
CA LYS A 34 0.26 18.27 1.63
C LYS A 34 -0.01 16.85 2.11
N PRO A 35 -1.27 16.37 2.04
CA PRO A 35 -1.61 15.02 2.47
C PRO A 35 -1.13 13.95 1.49
N LEU A 36 -0.68 12.81 2.05
CA LEU A 36 -0.25 11.63 1.32
C LEU A 36 -1.11 10.43 1.72
N VAL A 37 -1.75 9.80 0.75
CA VAL A 37 -2.60 8.63 0.96
C VAL A 37 -1.88 7.38 0.45
N GLY A 38 -1.69 6.41 1.33
CA GLY A 38 -1.13 5.11 1.00
C GLY A 38 -2.22 4.11 0.63
N ILE A 39 -2.04 3.33 -0.43
CA ILE A 39 -3.00 2.32 -0.89
C ILE A 39 -2.33 0.96 -1.09
N PHE A 40 -3.09 -0.13 -0.92
CA PHE A 40 -2.59 -1.49 -1.13
C PHE A 40 -3.10 -2.15 -2.42
N CYS A 41 -4.23 -1.75 -2.92
CA CYS A 41 -4.85 -2.28 -4.15
C CYS A 41 -5.25 -1.13 -5.07
N THR A 42 -5.99 -1.46 -6.13
CA THR A 42 -6.31 -0.51 -7.21
C THR A 42 -7.81 -0.28 -7.40
N TYR A 43 -8.62 -0.70 -6.45
CA TYR A 43 -10.08 -0.51 -6.52
C TYR A 43 -10.53 0.84 -5.98
N LEU A 44 -9.71 1.48 -5.16
CA LEU A 44 -9.94 2.84 -4.70
C LEU A 44 -10.06 3.78 -5.91
N PRO A 45 -11.11 4.60 -6.00
CA PRO A 45 -11.16 5.69 -7.00
C PRO A 45 -10.16 6.78 -6.61
N ILE A 46 -8.93 6.65 -7.11
CA ILE A 46 -7.79 7.54 -6.77
C ILE A 46 -8.05 9.00 -7.15
N GLU A 47 -9.01 9.24 -8.03
CA GLU A 47 -9.46 10.59 -8.42
C GLU A 47 -9.98 11.39 -7.23
N LEU A 48 -10.56 10.74 -6.23
CA LEU A 48 -11.13 11.42 -5.06
C LEU A 48 -10.04 12.00 -4.15
N PRO A 49 -9.05 11.24 -3.65
CA PRO A 49 -7.95 11.84 -2.89
C PRO A 49 -7.16 12.85 -3.73
N LEU A 50 -6.95 12.61 -5.03
CA LEU A 50 -6.30 13.60 -5.91
C LEU A 50 -7.08 14.91 -6.00
N ALA A 51 -8.41 14.85 -6.15
CA ALA A 51 -9.28 16.03 -6.17
C ALA A 51 -9.27 16.78 -4.83
N ALA A 52 -9.07 16.07 -3.72
CA ALA A 52 -8.87 16.65 -2.39
C ALA A 52 -7.45 17.24 -2.17
N GLY A 53 -6.57 17.18 -3.17
CA GLY A 53 -5.20 17.69 -3.09
C GLY A 53 -4.21 16.76 -2.43
N ALA A 54 -4.56 15.49 -2.24
CA ALA A 54 -3.64 14.46 -1.74
C ALA A 54 -2.81 13.83 -2.87
N ALA A 55 -1.59 13.39 -2.58
CA ALA A 55 -0.91 12.44 -3.44
C ALA A 55 -1.25 11.01 -3.02
N VAL A 56 -1.20 10.08 -3.97
CA VAL A 56 -1.50 8.65 -3.74
C VAL A 56 -0.27 7.81 -4.02
N VAL A 57 0.09 6.91 -3.10
CA VAL A 57 1.26 6.03 -3.23
C VAL A 57 0.89 4.58 -2.93
N SER A 58 1.49 3.64 -3.67
CA SER A 58 1.32 2.20 -3.41
C SER A 58 2.22 1.74 -2.27
N LEU A 59 1.66 0.94 -1.37
CA LEU A 59 2.34 0.42 -0.17
C LEU A 59 2.74 -1.07 -0.26
N CYS A 60 2.45 -1.74 -1.38
CA CYS A 60 2.82 -3.15 -1.55
C CYS A 60 4.35 -3.31 -1.61
N SER A 61 4.89 -4.21 -0.79
CA SER A 61 6.30 -4.61 -0.81
C SER A 61 6.46 -6.05 -1.27
N VAL A 62 7.56 -6.32 -1.97
CA VAL A 62 7.90 -7.66 -2.50
C VAL A 62 9.20 -8.22 -1.93
N SER A 63 9.89 -7.47 -1.05
CA SER A 63 11.11 -7.96 -0.37
C SER A 63 10.75 -8.80 0.84
N ASP A 64 11.46 -9.90 1.04
CA ASP A 64 11.32 -10.81 2.18
C ASP A 64 12.06 -10.35 3.45
N GLU A 65 12.86 -9.31 3.35
CA GLU A 65 13.71 -8.77 4.43
C GLU A 65 12.97 -8.56 5.76
N THR A 66 11.71 -8.13 5.69
CA THR A 66 10.92 -7.76 6.88
C THR A 66 9.92 -8.84 7.31
N ILE A 67 9.86 -9.98 6.60
CA ILE A 67 8.96 -11.08 6.94
C ILE A 67 9.17 -11.58 8.38
N PRO A 68 10.42 -11.76 8.88
CA PRO A 68 10.61 -12.19 10.27
C PRO A 68 10.02 -11.24 11.32
N ALA A 69 10.02 -9.93 11.06
CA ALA A 69 9.37 -8.95 11.93
C ALA A 69 7.85 -9.04 11.87
N ALA A 70 7.30 -9.30 10.68
CA ALA A 70 5.86 -9.49 10.49
C ALA A 70 5.33 -10.77 11.17
N GLU A 71 6.12 -11.84 11.21
CA GLU A 71 5.74 -13.12 11.82
C GLU A 71 5.67 -13.09 13.35
N GLN A 72 6.01 -11.96 13.97
CA GLN A 72 5.75 -11.76 15.40
C GLN A 72 4.25 -11.54 15.67
N ASP A 73 3.52 -10.96 14.71
CA ASP A 73 2.09 -10.63 14.84
C ASP A 73 1.23 -11.46 13.89
N LEU A 74 1.75 -11.80 12.71
CA LEU A 74 1.02 -12.48 11.65
C LEU A 74 1.40 -13.97 11.57
N PRO A 75 0.45 -14.85 11.23
CA PRO A 75 0.73 -16.27 11.06
C PRO A 75 1.79 -16.56 9.99
N ARG A 76 2.67 -17.52 10.25
CA ARG A 76 3.74 -17.91 9.32
C ARG A 76 3.24 -18.41 7.97
N ASN A 77 2.08 -19.05 7.93
CA ASN A 77 1.43 -19.54 6.70
C ASN A 77 0.67 -18.46 5.92
N LEU A 78 0.70 -17.20 6.37
CA LEU A 78 0.09 -16.10 5.64
C LEU A 78 0.87 -15.78 4.36
N CYS A 79 0.18 -15.21 3.37
CA CYS A 79 0.76 -14.78 2.10
C CYS A 79 2.05 -13.96 2.30
N PRO A 80 3.17 -14.30 1.64
CA PRO A 80 4.44 -13.59 1.79
C PRO A 80 4.34 -12.09 1.43
N LEU A 81 3.55 -11.73 0.41
CA LEU A 81 3.33 -10.34 0.03
C LEU A 81 2.71 -9.51 1.17
N ILE A 82 1.74 -10.09 1.88
CA ILE A 82 1.10 -9.44 3.02
C ILE A 82 2.09 -9.28 4.17
N LYS A 83 2.84 -10.34 4.49
CA LYS A 83 3.86 -10.30 5.54
C LYS A 83 4.96 -9.28 5.22
N ALA A 84 5.44 -9.26 3.98
CA ALA A 84 6.43 -8.27 3.54
C ALA A 84 5.91 -6.84 3.71
N SER A 85 4.72 -6.55 3.18
CA SER A 85 4.13 -5.21 3.25
C SER A 85 3.91 -4.75 4.70
N TYR A 86 3.37 -5.62 5.55
CA TYR A 86 3.20 -5.36 6.98
C TYR A 86 4.54 -5.14 7.69
N GLY A 87 5.52 -6.00 7.42
CA GLY A 87 6.84 -5.91 8.05
C GLY A 87 7.57 -4.62 7.69
N PHE A 88 7.48 -4.16 6.44
CA PHE A 88 8.02 -2.86 6.03
C PHE A 88 7.33 -1.68 6.74
N ALA A 89 6.02 -1.79 6.96
CA ALA A 89 5.26 -0.80 7.72
C ALA A 89 5.68 -0.80 9.20
N LYS A 90 5.70 -1.97 9.84
CA LYS A 90 6.04 -2.17 11.26
C LYS A 90 7.47 -1.72 11.61
N THR A 91 8.40 -1.84 10.67
CA THR A 91 9.83 -1.52 10.88
C THR A 91 10.23 -0.15 10.35
N ASP A 92 9.29 0.68 9.91
CA ASP A 92 9.52 2.00 9.31
C ASP A 92 10.50 1.99 8.12
N LYS A 93 10.64 0.84 7.44
CA LYS A 93 11.52 0.70 6.29
C LYS A 93 10.91 1.13 4.96
N CYS A 94 9.60 1.39 4.93
CA CYS A 94 8.91 1.89 3.75
C CYS A 94 8.71 3.42 3.86
N PRO A 95 9.43 4.23 3.08
CA PRO A 95 9.25 5.69 3.11
C PRO A 95 7.83 6.12 2.78
N TYR A 96 7.18 5.44 1.84
CA TYR A 96 5.80 5.75 1.48
C TYR A 96 4.83 5.51 2.64
N PHE A 97 4.97 4.39 3.34
CA PHE A 97 4.14 4.12 4.52
C PHE A 97 4.42 5.13 5.64
N TYR A 98 5.70 5.41 5.90
CA TYR A 98 6.12 6.36 6.92
C TYR A 98 5.49 7.74 6.70
N PHE A 99 5.54 8.27 5.47
CA PHE A 99 5.01 9.59 5.13
C PHE A 99 3.50 9.63 4.89
N SER A 100 2.81 8.51 4.73
CA SER A 100 1.35 8.48 4.54
C SER A 100 0.63 8.99 5.78
N ASP A 101 -0.35 9.88 5.56
CA ASP A 101 -1.23 10.38 6.62
C ASP A 101 -2.40 9.41 6.86
N LEU A 102 -2.88 8.78 5.80
CA LEU A 102 -3.96 7.82 5.81
C LEU A 102 -3.59 6.63 4.93
N VAL A 103 -3.89 5.45 5.41
CA VAL A 103 -3.81 4.22 4.62
C VAL A 103 -5.23 3.78 4.25
N ILE A 104 -5.47 3.56 2.96
CA ILE A 104 -6.75 3.01 2.49
C ILE A 104 -6.50 1.59 1.97
N GLY A 105 -7.26 0.66 2.51
CA GLY A 105 -7.22 -0.73 2.12
C GLY A 105 -8.58 -1.23 1.67
N GLU A 106 -8.62 -2.20 0.76
CA GLU A 106 -9.86 -2.84 0.33
C GLU A 106 -9.90 -4.31 0.78
N THR A 107 -11.10 -4.81 1.03
CA THR A 107 -11.32 -6.18 1.50
C THR A 107 -11.13 -7.22 0.39
N THR A 108 -9.99 -7.19 -0.29
CA THR A 108 -9.66 -8.06 -1.43
C THR A 108 -9.34 -9.50 -1.02
N CYS A 109 -8.86 -9.72 0.19
CA CYS A 109 -8.63 -11.05 0.74
C CYS A 109 -8.58 -11.02 2.27
N ASP A 110 -8.82 -12.16 2.92
CA ASP A 110 -8.90 -12.26 4.38
C ASP A 110 -7.58 -11.93 5.08
N GLY A 111 -6.46 -12.28 4.47
CA GLY A 111 -5.15 -11.94 5.02
C GLY A 111 -4.90 -10.43 5.10
N LYS A 112 -5.36 -9.67 4.09
CA LYS A 112 -5.29 -8.21 4.11
C LYS A 112 -6.20 -7.60 5.18
N LYS A 113 -7.43 -8.10 5.32
CA LYS A 113 -8.32 -7.64 6.37
C LYS A 113 -7.64 -7.73 7.74
N LYS A 114 -7.00 -8.87 8.03
CA LYS A 114 -6.27 -9.04 9.29
C LYS A 114 -5.05 -8.13 9.39
N MET A 115 -4.32 -7.95 8.30
CA MET A 115 -3.20 -7.00 8.25
C MET A 115 -3.66 -5.58 8.60
N TYR A 116 -4.80 -5.13 8.09
CA TYR A 116 -5.33 -3.78 8.36
C TYR A 116 -5.68 -3.58 9.83
N GLU A 117 -6.18 -4.60 10.52
CA GLU A 117 -6.43 -4.54 11.96
C GLU A 117 -5.13 -4.21 12.71
N TYR A 118 -4.04 -4.93 12.43
CA TYR A 118 -2.75 -4.67 13.07
C TYR A 118 -2.10 -3.36 12.63
N LEU A 119 -2.29 -2.94 11.38
CA LEU A 119 -1.80 -1.63 10.91
C LEU A 119 -2.48 -0.48 11.64
N SER A 120 -3.75 -0.63 12.02
CA SER A 120 -4.52 0.40 12.73
C SER A 120 -3.99 0.69 14.14
N ASP A 121 -3.13 -0.15 14.70
CA ASP A 121 -2.49 0.08 16.01
C ASP A 121 -1.46 1.22 15.95
N PHE A 122 -0.93 1.54 14.77
CA PHE A 122 0.13 2.55 14.62
C PHE A 122 -0.01 3.47 13.41
N LYS A 123 -1.11 3.36 12.65
CA LYS A 123 -1.41 4.23 11.50
C LYS A 123 -2.91 4.38 11.33
N ASP A 124 -3.35 5.53 10.86
CA ASP A 124 -4.75 5.72 10.49
C ASP A 124 -5.08 4.88 9.26
N VAL A 125 -6.00 3.94 9.42
CA VAL A 125 -6.39 2.99 8.36
C VAL A 125 -7.90 3.09 8.11
N MET A 126 -8.27 3.31 6.87
CA MET A 126 -9.64 3.21 6.39
C MET A 126 -9.78 1.95 5.52
N VAL A 127 -10.69 1.07 5.88
CA VAL A 127 -10.98 -0.14 5.11
C VAL A 127 -12.27 0.05 4.33
N MET A 128 -12.21 -0.11 3.01
CA MET A 128 -13.35 -0.10 2.11
C MET A 128 -13.82 -1.53 1.84
N GLU A 129 -15.10 -1.78 1.99
CA GLU A 129 -15.68 -3.09 1.67
C GLU A 129 -15.87 -3.24 0.15
N LEU A 130 -15.11 -4.18 -0.42
CA LEU A 130 -15.23 -4.50 -1.83
C LEU A 130 -16.37 -5.51 -2.05
N PRO A 131 -17.38 -5.19 -2.89
CA PRO A 131 -18.45 -6.13 -3.20
C PRO A 131 -17.91 -7.41 -3.85
N GLN A 132 -18.43 -8.57 -3.42
CA GLN A 132 -18.03 -9.87 -3.96
C GLN A 132 -18.85 -10.28 -5.20
N SER A 133 -19.87 -9.52 -5.57
CA SER A 133 -20.73 -9.81 -6.72
C SER A 133 -21.03 -8.56 -7.53
N GLN A 134 -21.17 -8.75 -8.85
CA GLN A 134 -21.64 -7.71 -9.77
C GLN A 134 -23.17 -7.71 -9.82
N SER A 135 -23.80 -7.32 -8.74
CA SER A 135 -25.25 -7.23 -8.58
C SER A 135 -25.67 -5.79 -8.29
N PRO A 136 -26.99 -5.46 -8.39
CA PRO A 136 -27.49 -4.15 -7.95
C PRO A 136 -27.15 -3.83 -6.49
N ASP A 137 -27.19 -4.82 -5.62
CA ASP A 137 -26.82 -4.67 -4.20
C ASP A 137 -25.33 -4.44 -4.04
N GLY A 138 -24.48 -5.13 -4.81
CA GLY A 138 -23.03 -4.89 -4.86
C GLY A 138 -22.71 -3.47 -5.32
N LEU A 139 -23.40 -2.97 -6.35
CA LEU A 139 -23.24 -1.58 -6.80
C LEU A 139 -23.67 -0.58 -5.74
N ALA A 140 -24.78 -0.84 -5.04
CA ALA A 140 -25.26 0.02 -3.94
C ALA A 140 -24.26 0.05 -2.78
N LEU A 141 -23.69 -1.09 -2.41
CA LEU A 141 -22.62 -1.18 -1.40
C LEU A 141 -21.39 -0.37 -1.82
N TRP A 142 -20.91 -0.58 -3.04
CA TRP A 142 -19.74 0.14 -3.54
C TRP A 142 -19.95 1.66 -3.57
N LYS A 143 -21.12 2.11 -4.01
CA LYS A 143 -21.49 3.53 -3.96
C LYS A 143 -21.45 4.08 -2.54
N LYS A 144 -21.94 3.31 -1.55
CA LYS A 144 -21.91 3.70 -0.13
C LYS A 144 -20.46 3.84 0.37
N GLU A 145 -19.58 2.91 -0.01
CA GLU A 145 -18.16 2.96 0.36
C GLU A 145 -17.45 4.17 -0.25
N ILE A 146 -17.74 4.49 -1.52
CA ILE A 146 -17.21 5.69 -2.18
C ILE A 146 -17.69 6.98 -1.48
N LEU A 147 -18.94 7.02 -1.03
CA LEU A 147 -19.49 8.19 -0.32
C LEU A 147 -18.96 8.35 1.11
N ARG A 148 -18.38 7.28 1.67
CA ARG A 148 -17.74 7.29 2.97
C ARG A 148 -16.28 7.78 2.91
N LEU A 149 -15.65 7.63 1.75
CA LEU A 149 -14.31 8.11 1.46
C LEU A 149 -14.24 9.63 1.44
#